data_4f4aecc218b42ed08c8ae7bf86a73005
#
_entry.id   4f4aecc218b42ed08c8ae7bf86a73005
#
_cell.length_a   1.000
_cell.length_b   1.000
_cell.length_c   1.000
_cell.angle_alpha   90.00
_cell.angle_beta   90.00
_cell.angle_gamma   90.00
#
_symmetry.space_group_name_H-M   'P 1'
#
loop_
_entity.id
_entity.type
_entity.pdbx_description
1 polymer ?
#
loop_
_entity_poly.entity_id
_entity_poly.type
_entity_poly.pdbx_seq_one_letter_code
_entity_poly.pdbx_strand_id
1 'polypeptide(L)'
;MTELSIVPAGAGAGKTHHIQTTLTQWVRDGLVRPERILAVTFTEAAAGELRQRIRAALIADGNLNAALSVDRAYVSTIHGLGRRLLVEHAFASGASPQLRLIAEDEQDLLIRRAIEENDALNELARNLGAYGYRGSFVSDDTAEDSFRSTLLGVIGLLRTLGPRGADPAMADHVEAS
;
A
#
# COMPACT_ATOMS: atom_id res chain seq x y z
N MET A 1 -8.33 15.43 -24.18
CA MET A 1 -8.33 16.44 -23.10
C MET A 1 -8.60 15.68 -21.81
N THR A 2 -7.81 15.94 -20.77
CA THR A 2 -8.02 15.32 -19.44
C THR A 2 -8.99 16.23 -18.69
N GLU A 3 -10.19 15.75 -18.39
CA GLU A 3 -11.18 16.47 -17.59
C GLU A 3 -11.03 16.06 -16.12
N LEU A 4 -10.95 17.03 -15.22
CA LEU A 4 -10.97 16.83 -13.78
C LEU A 4 -12.33 17.26 -13.23
N SER A 5 -13.06 16.32 -12.64
CA SER A 5 -14.31 16.60 -11.94
C SER A 5 -14.14 16.35 -10.44
N ILE A 6 -14.47 17.34 -9.61
CA ILE A 6 -14.43 17.24 -8.15
C ILE A 6 -15.86 17.28 -7.64
N VAL A 7 -16.28 16.19 -6.97
CA VAL A 7 -17.61 16.07 -6.38
C VAL A 7 -17.51 16.11 -4.86
N PRO A 8 -17.77 17.25 -4.21
CA PRO A 8 -17.78 17.35 -2.75
C PRO A 8 -18.94 16.55 -2.17
N ALA A 9 -18.66 15.69 -1.19
CA ALA A 9 -19.69 14.87 -0.56
C ALA A 9 -19.32 14.52 0.89
N GLY A 10 -20.25 14.79 1.81
CA GLY A 10 -20.17 14.41 3.22
C GLY A 10 -20.34 12.90 3.46
N ALA A 11 -20.26 12.48 4.71
CA ALA A 11 -20.62 11.11 5.10
C ALA A 11 -22.10 10.85 4.79
N GLY A 12 -22.42 9.68 4.21
CA GLY A 12 -23.80 9.33 3.84
C GLY A 12 -24.37 10.03 2.60
N ALA A 13 -23.64 10.94 1.95
CA ALA A 13 -24.11 11.72 0.79
C ALA A 13 -24.19 10.92 -0.54
N GLY A 14 -24.15 9.60 -0.50
CA GLY A 14 -24.29 8.77 -1.70
C GLY A 14 -23.08 8.73 -2.64
N LYS A 15 -21.85 9.03 -2.16
CA LYS A 15 -20.62 9.01 -2.97
C LYS A 15 -20.46 7.74 -3.77
N THR A 16 -20.59 6.59 -3.12
CA THR A 16 -20.45 5.28 -3.78
C THR A 16 -21.50 5.06 -4.85
N HIS A 17 -22.73 5.49 -4.60
CA HIS A 17 -23.82 5.43 -5.58
C HIS A 17 -23.53 6.33 -6.79
N HIS A 18 -23.05 7.54 -6.56
CA HIS A 18 -22.68 8.46 -7.65
C HIS A 18 -21.56 7.87 -8.53
N ILE A 19 -20.49 7.35 -7.91
CA ILE A 19 -19.38 6.72 -8.63
C ILE A 19 -19.90 5.51 -9.44
N GLN A 20 -20.68 4.63 -8.83
CA GLN A 20 -21.27 3.48 -9.49
C GLN A 20 -22.10 3.90 -10.72
N THR A 21 -23.04 4.85 -10.54
CA THR A 21 -23.92 5.32 -11.60
C THR A 21 -23.12 5.94 -12.74
N THR A 22 -22.14 6.78 -12.43
CA THR A 22 -21.29 7.43 -13.43
C THR A 22 -20.48 6.41 -14.22
N LEU A 23 -19.83 5.46 -13.56
CA LEU A 23 -19.03 4.44 -14.22
C LEU A 23 -19.89 3.51 -15.07
N THR A 24 -21.05 3.09 -14.58
CA THR A 24 -21.99 2.26 -15.34
C THR A 24 -22.49 2.99 -16.59
N GLN A 25 -22.81 4.28 -16.44
CA GLN A 25 -23.24 5.10 -17.58
C GLN A 25 -22.14 5.22 -18.64
N TRP A 26 -20.91 5.50 -18.26
CA TRP A 26 -19.80 5.61 -19.20
C TRP A 26 -19.54 4.30 -19.96
N VAL A 27 -19.68 3.15 -19.30
CA VAL A 27 -19.56 1.85 -19.96
C VAL A 27 -20.74 1.60 -20.89
N ARG A 28 -21.95 1.94 -20.48
CA ARG A 28 -23.17 1.83 -21.29
C ARG A 28 -23.09 2.65 -22.57
N ASP A 29 -22.62 3.88 -22.46
CA ASP A 29 -22.48 4.82 -23.57
C ASP A 29 -21.26 4.50 -24.47
N GLY A 30 -20.47 3.46 -24.11
CA GLY A 30 -19.28 3.08 -24.84
C GLY A 30 -18.12 4.08 -24.72
N LEU A 31 -18.20 5.04 -23.78
CA LEU A 31 -17.17 6.05 -23.52
C LEU A 31 -15.93 5.43 -22.92
N VAL A 32 -16.09 4.42 -22.05
CA VAL A 32 -15.02 3.73 -21.35
C VAL A 32 -15.26 2.23 -21.38
N ARG A 33 -14.22 1.45 -21.67
CA ARG A 33 -14.26 -0.01 -21.49
C ARG A 33 -13.95 -0.34 -20.01
N PRO A 34 -14.59 -1.37 -19.42
CA PRO A 34 -14.36 -1.75 -18.01
C PRO A 34 -12.89 -1.89 -17.64
N GLU A 35 -12.07 -2.47 -18.52
CA GLU A 35 -10.63 -2.69 -18.30
C GLU A 35 -9.81 -1.39 -18.18
N ARG A 36 -10.38 -0.26 -18.59
CA ARG A 36 -9.76 1.07 -18.48
C ARG A 36 -10.23 1.86 -17.27
N ILE A 37 -11.09 1.26 -16.43
CA ILE A 37 -11.53 1.87 -15.18
C ILE A 37 -10.45 1.67 -14.12
N LEU A 38 -10.02 2.77 -13.51
CA LEU A 38 -9.24 2.80 -12.29
C LEU A 38 -10.09 3.44 -11.19
N ALA A 39 -10.44 2.70 -10.15
CA ALA A 39 -11.14 3.21 -8.98
C ALA A 39 -10.43 2.77 -7.70
N VAL A 40 -10.12 3.73 -6.83
CA VAL A 40 -9.41 3.47 -5.58
C VAL A 40 -10.32 3.76 -4.39
N THR A 41 -10.34 2.85 -3.43
CA THR A 41 -11.10 2.94 -2.19
C THR A 41 -10.18 2.77 -0.98
N PHE A 42 -10.70 3.02 0.22
CA PHE A 42 -9.91 2.85 1.44
C PHE A 42 -9.86 1.40 1.93
N THR A 43 -10.89 0.58 1.65
CA THR A 43 -10.98 -0.79 2.14
C THR A 43 -11.25 -1.78 1.02
N GLU A 44 -10.77 -3.01 1.18
CA GLU A 44 -11.03 -4.11 0.24
C GLU A 44 -12.53 -4.45 0.16
N ALA A 45 -13.25 -4.34 1.28
CA ALA A 45 -14.69 -4.53 1.30
C ALA A 45 -15.40 -3.51 0.38
N ALA A 46 -15.05 -2.22 0.46
CA ALA A 46 -15.62 -1.17 -0.40
C ALA A 46 -15.25 -1.37 -1.87
N ALA A 47 -14.02 -1.82 -2.16
CA ALA A 47 -13.60 -2.15 -3.52
C ALA A 47 -14.42 -3.34 -4.09
N GLY A 48 -14.60 -4.38 -3.29
CA GLY A 48 -15.42 -5.55 -3.65
C GLY A 48 -16.88 -5.17 -3.91
N GLU A 49 -17.46 -4.38 -3.01
CA GLU A 49 -18.83 -3.88 -3.14
C GLU A 49 -19.01 -3.03 -4.40
N LEU A 50 -18.09 -2.11 -4.69
CA LEU A 50 -18.15 -1.28 -5.90
C LEU A 50 -18.11 -2.14 -7.17
N ARG A 51 -17.21 -3.13 -7.24
CA ARG A 51 -17.16 -4.08 -8.38
C ARG A 51 -18.47 -4.83 -8.56
N GLN A 52 -19.04 -5.36 -7.47
CA GLN A 52 -20.31 -6.10 -7.51
C GLN A 52 -21.46 -5.21 -8.00
N ARG A 53 -21.54 -3.97 -7.52
CA ARG A 53 -22.59 -3.02 -7.92
C ARG A 53 -22.49 -2.63 -9.39
N ILE A 54 -21.28 -2.35 -9.89
CA ILE A 54 -21.05 -2.05 -11.33
C ILE A 54 -21.44 -3.26 -12.17
N ARG A 55 -21.01 -4.46 -11.78
CA ARG A 55 -21.36 -5.70 -12.48
C ARG A 55 -22.88 -5.93 -12.51
N ALA A 56 -23.55 -5.82 -11.38
CA ALA A 56 -24.99 -6.01 -11.28
C ALA A 56 -25.77 -5.02 -12.18
N ALA A 57 -25.35 -3.76 -12.21
CA ALA A 57 -25.95 -2.75 -13.06
C ALA A 57 -25.77 -3.06 -14.56
N LEU A 58 -24.58 -3.50 -14.97
CA LEU A 58 -24.31 -3.88 -16.36
C LEU A 58 -25.08 -5.14 -16.78
N ILE A 59 -25.29 -6.09 -15.86
CA ILE A 59 -26.14 -7.27 -16.12
C ILE A 59 -27.59 -6.83 -16.29
N ALA A 60 -28.11 -5.95 -15.45
CA ALA A 60 -29.46 -5.43 -15.53
C ALA A 60 -29.70 -4.69 -16.86
N ASP A 61 -28.67 -4.05 -17.40
CA ASP A 61 -28.70 -3.38 -18.71
C ASP A 61 -28.52 -4.35 -19.91
N GLY A 62 -28.39 -5.66 -19.66
CA GLY A 62 -28.14 -6.66 -20.70
C GLY A 62 -26.72 -6.68 -21.26
N ASN A 63 -25.79 -5.90 -20.71
CA ASN A 63 -24.41 -5.81 -21.19
C ASN A 63 -23.51 -6.85 -20.50
N LEU A 64 -23.75 -8.13 -20.80
CA LEU A 64 -23.06 -9.26 -20.19
C LEU A 64 -21.55 -9.25 -20.45
N ASN A 65 -21.13 -8.85 -21.65
CA ASN A 65 -19.71 -8.80 -22.00
C ASN A 65 -18.95 -7.78 -21.14
N ALA A 66 -19.53 -6.60 -20.96
CA ALA A 66 -18.96 -5.59 -20.06
C ALA A 66 -18.97 -6.04 -18.61
N ALA A 67 -20.03 -6.70 -18.15
CA ALA A 67 -20.12 -7.23 -16.79
C ALA A 67 -19.02 -8.27 -16.49
N LEU A 68 -18.70 -9.16 -17.44
CA LEU A 68 -17.59 -10.11 -17.32
C LEU A 68 -16.22 -9.42 -17.33
N SER A 69 -16.10 -8.30 -18.01
CA SER A 69 -14.86 -7.55 -18.10
C SER A 69 -14.57 -6.67 -16.85
N VAL A 70 -15.54 -6.49 -15.94
CA VAL A 70 -15.36 -5.70 -14.70
C VAL A 70 -14.23 -6.28 -13.82
N ASP A 71 -13.97 -7.57 -13.87
CA ASP A 71 -12.88 -8.19 -13.10
C ASP A 71 -11.48 -7.76 -13.57
N ARG A 72 -11.38 -7.25 -14.78
CA ARG A 72 -10.14 -6.68 -15.32
C ARG A 72 -9.95 -5.22 -14.97
N ALA A 73 -10.98 -4.54 -14.45
CA ALA A 73 -10.89 -3.18 -13.96
C ALA A 73 -9.94 -3.08 -12.76
N TYR A 74 -9.30 -1.93 -12.61
CA TYR A 74 -8.45 -1.63 -11.45
C TYR A 74 -9.31 -1.02 -10.34
N VAL A 75 -10.16 -1.83 -9.71
CA VAL A 75 -10.98 -1.42 -8.57
C VAL A 75 -10.40 -2.08 -7.31
N SER A 76 -9.68 -1.31 -6.50
CA SER A 76 -8.95 -1.84 -5.35
C SER A 76 -8.65 -0.75 -4.33
N THR A 77 -8.00 -1.11 -3.23
CA THR A 77 -7.35 -0.14 -2.35
C THR A 77 -6.09 0.41 -3.02
N ILE A 78 -5.54 1.53 -2.49
CA ILE A 78 -4.29 2.10 -2.99
C ILE A 78 -3.13 1.09 -2.88
N HIS A 79 -3.08 0.32 -1.80
CA HIS A 79 -2.08 -0.74 -1.60
C HIS A 79 -2.30 -1.91 -2.56
N GLY A 80 -3.55 -2.31 -2.78
CA GLY A 80 -3.92 -3.35 -3.76
C GLY A 80 -3.54 -2.96 -5.18
N LEU A 81 -3.77 -1.69 -5.55
CA LEU A 81 -3.32 -1.14 -6.83
C LEU A 81 -1.79 -1.18 -6.97
N GLY A 82 -1.07 -0.69 -5.94
CA GLY A 82 0.40 -0.72 -5.93
C GLY A 82 0.95 -2.14 -6.10
N ARG A 83 0.40 -3.11 -5.37
CA ARG A 83 0.77 -4.52 -5.51
C ARG A 83 0.52 -5.05 -6.92
N ARG A 84 -0.63 -4.75 -7.50
CA ARG A 84 -0.97 -5.19 -8.86
C ARG A 84 -0.01 -4.62 -9.89
N LEU A 85 0.31 -3.31 -9.80
CA LEU A 85 1.27 -2.67 -10.68
C LEU A 85 2.68 -3.27 -10.54
N LEU A 86 3.12 -3.57 -9.31
CA LEU A 86 4.42 -4.23 -9.08
C LEU A 86 4.46 -5.63 -9.69
N VAL A 87 3.38 -6.40 -9.60
CA VAL A 87 3.30 -7.74 -10.22
C VAL A 87 3.26 -7.65 -11.76
N GLU A 88 2.46 -6.76 -12.31
CA GLU A 88 2.33 -6.58 -13.75
C GLU A 88 3.62 -6.06 -14.41
N HIS A 89 4.40 -5.25 -13.66
CA HIS A 89 5.66 -4.68 -14.13
C HIS A 89 6.89 -5.28 -13.42
N ALA A 90 6.77 -6.49 -12.86
CA ALA A 90 7.79 -7.12 -12.04
C ALA A 90 9.17 -7.15 -12.72
N PHE A 91 9.22 -7.58 -13.97
CA PHE A 91 10.47 -7.64 -14.73
C PHE A 91 11.11 -6.26 -14.97
N ALA A 92 10.29 -5.24 -15.21
CA ALA A 92 10.77 -3.87 -15.42
C ALA A 92 11.29 -3.22 -14.12
N SER A 93 10.71 -3.59 -12.98
CA SER A 93 11.07 -3.06 -11.65
C SER A 93 12.12 -3.90 -10.93
N GLY A 94 12.58 -5.02 -11.51
CA GLY A 94 13.46 -5.97 -10.85
C GLY A 94 12.82 -6.71 -9.67
N ALA A 95 11.50 -6.67 -9.55
CA ALA A 95 10.77 -7.33 -8.49
C ALA A 95 10.37 -8.77 -8.87
N SER A 96 10.05 -9.58 -7.88
CA SER A 96 9.47 -10.90 -8.13
C SER A 96 8.01 -10.78 -8.55
N PRO A 97 7.53 -11.51 -9.57
CA PRO A 97 6.11 -11.57 -9.89
C PRO A 97 5.27 -12.28 -8.81
N GLN A 98 5.92 -13.01 -7.90
CA GLN A 98 5.29 -13.71 -6.77
C GLN A 98 5.37 -12.88 -5.48
N LEU A 99 5.05 -11.59 -5.56
CA LEU A 99 5.00 -10.73 -4.39
C LEU A 99 3.86 -11.15 -3.45
N ARG A 100 4.19 -11.33 -2.18
CA ARG A 100 3.23 -11.51 -1.10
C ARG A 100 3.40 -10.43 -0.03
N LEU A 101 2.36 -10.15 0.69
CA LEU A 101 2.46 -9.32 1.89
C LEU A 101 3.14 -10.15 2.97
N ILE A 102 4.10 -9.56 3.65
CA ILE A 102 4.76 -10.13 4.81
C ILE A 102 3.89 -9.84 6.03
N ALA A 103 3.60 -10.85 6.85
CA ALA A 103 2.90 -10.67 8.11
C ALA A 103 3.84 -10.01 9.14
N GLU A 104 3.27 -9.37 10.18
CA GLU A 104 4.05 -8.62 11.18
C GLU A 104 5.06 -9.51 11.91
N ASP A 105 4.65 -10.73 12.29
CA ASP A 105 5.50 -11.73 12.94
C ASP A 105 6.67 -12.17 12.04
N GLU A 106 6.43 -12.32 10.76
CA GLU A 106 7.47 -12.65 9.78
C GLU A 106 8.43 -11.46 9.55
N GLN A 107 7.88 -10.24 9.51
CA GLN A 107 8.69 -9.02 9.44
C GLN A 107 9.62 -8.91 10.66
N ASP A 108 9.11 -9.16 11.85
CA ASP A 108 9.87 -9.18 13.08
C ASP A 108 11.03 -10.19 13.04
N LEU A 109 10.76 -11.40 12.56
CA LEU A 109 11.77 -12.43 12.41
C LEU A 109 12.89 -12.01 11.45
N LEU A 110 12.52 -11.43 10.29
CA LEU A 110 13.49 -10.94 9.31
C LEU A 110 14.37 -9.82 9.87
N ILE A 111 13.79 -8.92 10.68
CA ILE A 111 14.55 -7.84 11.30
C ILE A 111 15.52 -8.37 12.35
N ARG A 112 15.08 -9.28 13.22
CA ARG A 112 15.96 -9.94 14.20
C ARG A 112 17.14 -10.60 13.50
N ARG A 113 16.87 -11.36 12.45
CA ARG A 113 17.92 -12.00 11.67
C ARG A 113 18.86 -11.00 11.02
N ALA A 114 18.35 -9.91 10.45
CA ALA A 114 19.18 -8.87 9.85
C ALA A 114 20.08 -8.15 10.88
N ILE A 115 19.61 -7.97 12.12
CA ILE A 115 20.40 -7.42 13.23
C ILE A 115 21.51 -8.40 13.60
N GLU A 116 21.21 -9.70 13.73
CA GLU A 116 22.17 -10.74 14.09
C GLU A 116 23.26 -10.94 13.03
N GLU A 117 22.90 -10.86 11.76
CA GLU A 117 23.83 -11.02 10.63
C GLU A 117 24.68 -9.77 10.36
N ASN A 118 24.35 -8.62 10.93
CA ASN A 118 25.10 -7.37 10.76
C ASN A 118 25.91 -7.06 12.04
N ASP A 119 27.22 -7.12 11.95
CA ASP A 119 28.13 -6.95 13.10
C ASP A 119 27.93 -5.63 13.84
N ALA A 120 27.76 -4.52 13.12
CA ALA A 120 27.56 -3.20 13.73
C ALA A 120 26.21 -3.10 14.48
N LEU A 121 25.14 -3.62 13.87
CA LEU A 121 23.82 -3.66 14.53
C LEU A 121 23.80 -4.62 15.71
N ASN A 122 24.51 -5.75 15.63
CA ASN A 122 24.61 -6.72 16.70
C ASN A 122 25.40 -6.14 17.89
N GLU A 123 26.51 -5.42 17.62
CA GLU A 123 27.24 -4.72 18.67
C GLU A 123 26.40 -3.65 19.38
N LEU A 124 25.65 -2.86 18.59
CA LEU A 124 24.72 -1.87 19.10
C LEU A 124 23.61 -2.53 19.95
N ALA A 125 23.03 -3.62 19.47
CA ALA A 125 21.99 -4.37 20.18
C ALA A 125 22.46 -4.93 21.53
N ARG A 126 23.75 -5.28 21.66
CA ARG A 126 24.34 -5.74 22.92
C ARG A 126 24.51 -4.62 23.95
N ASN A 127 24.51 -3.36 23.56
CA ASN A 127 24.79 -2.22 24.43
C ASN A 127 23.71 -1.13 24.34
N LEU A 128 22.46 -1.52 24.18
CA LEU A 128 21.31 -0.63 23.98
C LEU A 128 21.20 0.47 25.05
N GLY A 129 21.56 0.15 26.30
CA GLY A 129 21.52 1.12 27.41
C GLY A 129 22.47 2.31 27.22
N ALA A 130 23.62 2.12 26.58
CA ALA A 130 24.57 3.19 26.27
C ALA A 130 24.05 4.18 25.24
N TYR A 131 23.15 3.70 24.37
CA TYR A 131 22.48 4.49 23.31
C TYR A 131 21.12 5.06 23.77
N GLY A 132 20.80 4.97 25.06
CA GLY A 132 19.58 5.56 25.61
C GLY A 132 18.33 4.69 25.52
N TYR A 133 18.41 3.50 24.94
CA TYR A 133 17.28 2.57 24.91
C TYR A 133 17.07 1.94 26.28
N ARG A 134 15.86 2.08 26.81
CA ARG A 134 15.48 1.54 28.13
C ARG A 134 14.14 0.85 28.01
N GLY A 135 13.96 -0.22 28.78
CA GLY A 135 12.66 -0.83 28.98
C GLY A 135 11.68 0.14 29.65
N SER A 136 10.42 0.02 29.36
CA SER A 136 9.36 0.80 30.02
C SER A 136 8.87 0.08 31.25
N PHE A 137 8.72 0.81 32.37
CA PHE A 137 8.07 0.28 33.57
C PHE A 137 6.54 0.32 33.52
N VAL A 138 5.99 0.96 32.46
CA VAL A 138 4.53 1.18 32.29
C VAL A 138 3.95 0.25 31.23
N SER A 139 4.73 -0.09 30.21
CA SER A 139 4.44 -1.10 29.20
C SER A 139 5.48 -2.22 29.32
N ASP A 140 5.09 -3.46 29.03
CA ASP A 140 6.01 -4.61 29.02
C ASP A 140 7.11 -4.54 27.94
N ASP A 141 7.32 -3.34 27.32
CA ASP A 141 8.29 -3.12 26.28
C ASP A 141 9.71 -3.20 26.80
N THR A 142 10.52 -4.00 26.16
CA THR A 142 11.95 -4.13 26.45
C THR A 142 12.76 -3.03 25.74
N ALA A 143 14.03 -2.85 26.13
CA ALA A 143 14.95 -1.97 25.38
C ALA A 143 15.13 -2.43 23.92
N GLU A 144 15.06 -3.73 23.69
CA GLU A 144 15.11 -4.33 22.34
C GLU A 144 13.87 -3.97 21.50
N ASP A 145 12.68 -3.96 22.09
CA ASP A 145 11.44 -3.56 21.42
C ASP A 145 11.48 -2.08 21.02
N SER A 146 11.99 -1.23 21.93
CA SER A 146 12.18 0.20 21.66
C SER A 146 13.17 0.44 20.52
N PHE A 147 14.31 -0.27 20.53
CA PHE A 147 15.31 -0.21 19.46
C PHE A 147 14.72 -0.67 18.13
N ARG A 148 14.04 -1.82 18.11
CA ARG A 148 13.40 -2.37 16.92
C ARG A 148 12.35 -1.41 16.32
N SER A 149 11.52 -0.81 17.18
CA SER A 149 10.54 0.21 16.77
C SER A 149 11.21 1.41 16.12
N THR A 150 12.31 1.89 16.70
CA THR A 150 13.11 2.99 16.14
C THR A 150 13.68 2.60 14.76
N LEU A 151 14.28 1.42 14.66
CA LEU A 151 14.83 0.90 13.41
C LEU A 151 13.77 0.81 12.31
N LEU A 152 12.59 0.27 12.64
CA LEU A 152 11.46 0.23 11.71
C LEU A 152 11.00 1.63 11.28
N GLY A 153 10.97 2.58 12.22
CA GLY A 153 10.65 3.98 11.92
C GLY A 153 11.65 4.59 10.93
N VAL A 154 12.94 4.38 11.14
CA VAL A 154 13.99 4.85 10.24
C VAL A 154 13.89 4.19 8.87
N ILE A 155 13.70 2.88 8.80
CA ILE A 155 13.47 2.16 7.53
C ILE A 155 12.24 2.73 6.81
N GLY A 156 11.16 3.01 7.54
CA GLY A 156 9.96 3.65 7.00
C GLY A 156 10.25 5.00 6.38
N LEU A 157 10.99 5.86 7.08
CA LEU A 157 11.42 7.16 6.57
C LEU A 157 12.30 7.04 5.32
N LEU A 158 13.31 6.16 5.34
CA LEU A 158 14.19 5.92 4.19
C LEU A 158 13.41 5.46 2.96
N ARG A 159 12.40 4.61 3.14
CA ARG A 159 11.52 4.17 2.04
C ARG A 159 10.72 5.31 1.42
N THR A 160 10.33 6.34 2.19
CA THR A 160 9.63 7.51 1.63
C THR A 160 10.51 8.34 0.69
N LEU A 161 11.81 8.27 0.85
CA LEU A 161 12.80 8.94 -0.01
C LEU A 161 13.05 8.20 -1.34
N GLY A 162 12.48 7.00 -1.51
CA GLY A 162 12.68 6.17 -2.69
C GLY A 162 14.16 5.79 -2.89
N PRO A 163 14.67 5.81 -4.13
CA PRO A 163 16.06 5.44 -4.41
C PRO A 163 17.11 6.26 -3.65
N ARG A 164 16.77 7.50 -3.26
CA ARG A 164 17.67 8.36 -2.46
C ARG A 164 17.87 7.83 -1.04
N GLY A 165 16.88 7.13 -0.47
CA GLY A 165 16.98 6.54 0.86
C GLY A 165 17.96 5.38 0.95
N ALA A 166 18.41 4.83 -0.18
CA ALA A 166 19.42 3.78 -0.26
C ALA A 166 20.85 4.35 -0.49
N ASP A 167 21.00 5.68 -0.62
CA ASP A 167 22.29 6.33 -0.84
C ASP A 167 23.06 6.42 0.50
N PRO A 168 24.24 5.77 0.62
CA PRO A 168 25.05 5.83 1.84
C PRO A 168 25.47 7.26 2.23
N ALA A 169 25.59 8.18 1.25
CA ALA A 169 25.94 9.57 1.51
C ALA A 169 24.85 10.32 2.32
N MET A 170 23.65 9.80 2.43
CA MET A 170 22.62 10.39 3.32
C MET A 170 22.97 10.26 4.79
N ALA A 171 23.76 9.26 5.18
CA ALA A 171 24.21 9.11 6.57
C ALA A 171 25.14 10.26 7.00
N ASP A 172 25.96 10.78 6.07
CA ASP A 172 26.92 11.85 6.35
C ASP A 172 26.25 13.20 6.65
N HIS A 173 24.99 13.38 6.23
CA HIS A 173 24.25 14.62 6.48
C HIS A 173 23.54 14.65 7.85
N VAL A 174 23.38 13.52 8.52
CA VAL A 174 22.70 13.42 9.82
C VAL A 174 23.63 13.83 10.97
N GLU A 175 24.95 13.69 10.83
CA GLU A 175 25.92 14.10 11.83
C GLU A 175 26.18 15.61 11.91
N ALA A 176 25.68 16.38 10.94
CA ALA A 176 25.95 17.84 10.83
C ALA A 176 24.79 18.73 11.32
N SER A 177 23.74 18.17 11.91
CA SER A 177 22.58 18.88 12.47
C SER A 177 22.44 18.68 13.97
#